data_a78aaa95388aeb7eb3efcca90ab68e68
#
_entry.id   a78aaa95388aeb7eb3efcca90ab68e68
#
_cell.length_a   1.000
_cell.length_b   1.000
_cell.length_c   1.000
_cell.angle_alpha   90.00
_cell.angle_beta   90.00
_cell.angle_gamma   90.00
#
_symmetry.space_group_name_H-M   'P 1'
#
loop_
_entity.id
_entity.type
_entity.pdbx_description
1 polymer ?
#
loop_
_entity_poly.entity_id
_entity_poly.type
_entity_poly.pdbx_seq_one_letter_code
_entity_poly.pdbx_strand_id
1 'polypeptide(L)'
;MRNQPSIAKNKLGLELIGPLGVYVFVVCAITVLRRFLPGFVIPLSAILLFSAPFVMKSNVKGLKPNFDGVLLGSAVSVVILSLYVIIVDKPLQLGRVSYSLIILQLFLVAVPEEVFFRGYIQEKIGNDLRGVLTVSLLFAVGHFVTGCVGGGLGGASCAKTLLTFFPSIVMGYTYATSGTLWGNIIFHFLSNIVYEATGGL
;
A
#
# COMPACT_ATOMS: atom_id res chain seq x y z
N MET A 1 35.46 -12.12 26.51
CA MET A 1 34.08 -11.81 26.01
C MET A 1 34.16 -11.64 24.51
N ARG A 2 33.72 -12.64 23.72
CA ARG A 2 33.78 -12.59 22.25
C ARG A 2 32.51 -11.98 21.69
N ASN A 3 32.67 -10.87 20.97
CA ASN A 3 31.63 -10.21 20.19
C ASN A 3 31.06 -11.20 19.16
N GLN A 4 29.75 -11.51 19.24
CA GLN A 4 29.01 -12.18 18.19
C GLN A 4 27.98 -11.23 17.54
N PRO A 5 28.38 -10.24 16.73
CA PRO A 5 27.40 -9.41 16.00
C PRO A 5 27.32 -9.73 14.49
N SER A 6 28.23 -10.52 13.90
CA SER A 6 28.29 -10.65 12.45
C SER A 6 27.31 -11.68 11.85
N ILE A 7 27.05 -12.78 12.55
CA ILE A 7 26.23 -13.89 12.03
C ILE A 7 24.74 -13.51 11.97
N ALA A 8 24.24 -12.77 12.96
CA ALA A 8 22.84 -12.35 13.02
C ALA A 8 22.48 -11.32 11.91
N LYS A 9 23.39 -10.40 11.60
CA LYS A 9 23.20 -9.41 10.53
C LYS A 9 23.19 -10.05 9.14
N ASN A 10 24.03 -11.05 8.89
CA ASN A 10 24.06 -11.75 7.60
C ASN A 10 22.80 -12.61 7.37
N LYS A 11 22.25 -13.20 8.42
CA LYS A 11 21.01 -14.00 8.33
C LYS A 11 19.80 -13.11 8.01
N LEU A 12 19.70 -11.97 8.66
CA LEU A 12 18.64 -10.99 8.41
C LEU A 12 18.69 -10.44 6.97
N GLY A 13 19.88 -10.18 6.43
CA GLY A 13 20.07 -9.73 5.05
C GLY A 13 19.57 -10.76 4.02
N LEU A 14 19.87 -12.04 4.23
CA LEU A 14 19.41 -13.14 3.37
C LEU A 14 17.88 -13.33 3.39
N GLU A 15 17.25 -13.14 4.55
CA GLU A 15 15.80 -13.27 4.71
C GLU A 15 15.02 -12.16 3.99
N LEU A 16 15.64 -10.99 3.75
CA LEU A 16 15.01 -9.86 3.05
C LEU A 16 15.17 -9.92 1.52
N ILE A 17 16.15 -10.68 1.00
CA ILE A 17 16.37 -10.78 -0.46
C ILE A 17 15.12 -11.31 -1.17
N GLY A 18 14.47 -12.33 -0.62
CA GLY A 18 13.27 -12.91 -1.20
C GLY A 18 12.11 -11.88 -1.31
N PRO A 19 11.64 -11.28 -0.22
CA PRO A 19 10.60 -10.27 -0.25
C PRO A 19 10.88 -9.06 -1.15
N LEU A 20 12.12 -8.54 -1.13
CA LEU A 20 12.52 -7.43 -2.00
C LEU A 20 12.57 -7.86 -3.47
N GLY A 21 13.04 -9.06 -3.76
CA GLY A 21 13.04 -9.63 -5.12
C GLY A 21 11.61 -9.77 -5.67
N VAL A 22 10.68 -10.25 -4.84
CA VAL A 22 9.24 -10.33 -5.20
C VAL A 22 8.66 -8.93 -5.41
N TYR A 23 8.98 -7.96 -4.55
CA TYR A 23 8.56 -6.57 -4.73
C TYR A 23 9.04 -6.01 -6.09
N VAL A 24 10.33 -6.14 -6.41
CA VAL A 24 10.88 -5.67 -7.69
C VAL A 24 10.20 -6.34 -8.86
N PHE A 25 10.03 -7.67 -8.79
CA PHE A 25 9.32 -8.43 -9.84
C PHE A 25 7.89 -7.92 -10.05
N VAL A 26 7.13 -7.73 -8.98
CA VAL A 26 5.73 -7.26 -9.05
C VAL A 26 5.68 -5.84 -9.63
N VAL A 27 6.53 -4.92 -9.17
CA VAL A 27 6.58 -3.55 -9.70
C VAL A 27 6.93 -3.54 -11.19
N CYS A 28 7.93 -4.32 -11.61
CA CYS A 28 8.30 -4.46 -13.03
C CYS A 28 7.14 -5.04 -13.85
N ALA A 29 6.48 -6.10 -13.37
CA ALA A 29 5.35 -6.71 -14.05
C ALA A 29 4.18 -5.74 -14.22
N ILE A 30 3.80 -5.01 -13.16
CA ILE A 30 2.75 -3.99 -13.22
C ILE A 30 3.13 -2.86 -14.19
N THR A 31 4.40 -2.44 -14.19
CA THR A 31 4.91 -1.41 -15.12
C THR A 31 4.74 -1.84 -16.57
N VAL A 32 5.10 -3.09 -16.89
CA VAL A 32 4.92 -3.69 -18.21
C VAL A 32 3.43 -3.81 -18.57
N LEU A 33 2.60 -4.33 -17.66
CA LEU A 33 1.16 -4.43 -17.85
C LEU A 33 0.54 -3.07 -18.15
N ARG A 34 0.90 -2.03 -17.40
CA ARG A 34 0.39 -0.68 -17.61
C ARG A 34 0.76 -0.12 -18.98
N ARG A 35 1.95 -0.46 -19.47
CA ARG A 35 2.44 -0.01 -20.78
C ARG A 35 1.75 -0.69 -21.94
N PHE A 36 1.51 -2.01 -21.85
CA PHE A 36 1.06 -2.82 -22.96
C PHE A 36 -0.42 -3.24 -22.87
N LEU A 37 -0.99 -3.31 -21.69
CA LEU A 37 -2.36 -3.75 -21.41
C LEU A 37 -3.10 -2.81 -20.45
N PRO A 38 -3.19 -1.49 -20.75
CA PRO A 38 -3.73 -0.50 -19.81
C PRO A 38 -5.15 -0.80 -19.34
N GLY A 39 -6.01 -1.40 -20.17
CA GLY A 39 -7.38 -1.78 -19.81
C GLY A 39 -7.48 -2.93 -18.81
N PHE A 40 -6.42 -3.72 -18.64
CA PHE A 40 -6.38 -4.87 -17.75
C PHE A 40 -5.44 -4.67 -16.56
N VAL A 41 -4.78 -3.52 -16.46
CA VAL A 41 -3.75 -3.28 -15.43
C VAL A 41 -4.28 -3.47 -14.01
N ILE A 42 -5.47 -2.96 -13.69
CA ILE A 42 -6.03 -3.03 -12.33
C ILE A 42 -6.30 -4.48 -11.92
N PRO A 43 -7.11 -5.28 -12.65
CA PRO A 43 -7.38 -6.65 -12.25
C PRO A 43 -6.13 -7.53 -12.25
N LEU A 44 -5.23 -7.37 -13.21
CA LEU A 44 -4.00 -8.16 -13.24
C LEU A 44 -3.03 -7.76 -12.12
N SER A 45 -2.93 -6.47 -11.78
CA SER A 45 -2.15 -6.01 -10.62
C SER A 45 -2.73 -6.54 -9.32
N ALA A 46 -4.04 -6.53 -9.17
CA ALA A 46 -4.72 -7.10 -8.00
C ALA A 46 -4.39 -8.60 -7.83
N ILE A 47 -4.45 -9.37 -8.91
CA ILE A 47 -4.09 -10.79 -8.91
C ILE A 47 -2.63 -10.97 -8.52
N LEU A 48 -1.70 -10.20 -9.10
CA LEU A 48 -0.27 -10.29 -8.79
C LEU A 48 0.02 -9.95 -7.32
N LEU A 49 -0.48 -8.82 -6.85
CA LEU A 49 -0.25 -8.36 -5.47
C LEU A 49 -0.87 -9.31 -4.44
N PHE A 50 -2.09 -9.78 -4.69
CA PHE A 50 -2.76 -10.70 -3.77
C PHE A 50 -2.12 -12.08 -3.76
N SER A 51 -1.78 -12.63 -4.93
CA SER A 51 -1.28 -14.00 -5.05
C SER A 51 0.21 -14.17 -4.71
N ALA A 52 1.04 -13.14 -4.92
CA ALA A 52 2.49 -13.24 -4.74
C ALA A 52 2.91 -13.79 -3.37
N PRO A 53 2.36 -13.33 -2.22
CA PRO A 53 2.72 -13.88 -0.92
C PRO A 53 2.40 -15.37 -0.79
N PHE A 54 1.28 -15.82 -1.35
CA PHE A 54 0.83 -17.21 -1.26
C PHE A 54 1.66 -18.13 -2.17
N VAL A 55 2.00 -17.68 -3.37
CA VAL A 55 2.92 -18.39 -4.27
C VAL A 55 4.29 -18.58 -3.61
N MET A 56 4.76 -17.58 -2.87
CA MET A 56 5.99 -17.64 -2.08
C MET A 56 5.84 -18.44 -0.77
N LYS A 57 4.71 -19.12 -0.57
CA LYS A 57 4.39 -19.89 0.64
C LYS A 57 4.60 -19.11 1.94
N SER A 58 4.42 -17.79 1.87
CA SER A 58 4.54 -16.93 3.04
C SER A 58 3.25 -16.94 3.84
N ASN A 59 3.39 -16.92 5.17
CA ASN A 59 2.25 -16.74 6.06
C ASN A 59 1.87 -15.26 6.08
N VAL A 60 0.76 -14.90 5.41
CA VAL A 60 0.20 -13.56 5.44
C VAL A 60 -0.50 -13.37 6.78
N LYS A 61 -0.07 -12.37 7.53
CA LYS A 61 -0.66 -12.06 8.83
C LYS A 61 -1.73 -10.97 8.73
N GLY A 62 -2.51 -10.84 9.78
CA GLY A 62 -3.52 -9.79 9.90
C GLY A 62 -4.79 -9.97 9.07
N LEU A 63 -4.99 -11.12 8.42
CA LEU A 63 -6.21 -11.40 7.63
C LEU A 63 -7.47 -11.52 8.49
N LYS A 64 -7.33 -11.94 9.74
CA LYS A 64 -8.46 -12.01 10.66
C LYS A 64 -8.82 -10.60 11.14
N PRO A 65 -10.09 -10.17 10.97
CA PRO A 65 -10.52 -8.89 11.52
C PRO A 65 -10.53 -8.96 13.06
N ASN A 66 -10.20 -7.84 13.70
CA ASN A 66 -10.50 -7.60 15.10
C ASN A 66 -11.22 -6.26 15.24
N PHE A 67 -12.08 -6.16 16.23
CA PHE A 67 -12.90 -4.98 16.42
C PHE A 67 -12.06 -3.72 16.69
N ASP A 68 -11.05 -3.83 17.54
CA ASP A 68 -10.19 -2.70 17.91
C ASP A 68 -9.43 -2.14 16.71
N GLY A 69 -8.93 -3.02 15.83
CA GLY A 69 -8.22 -2.60 14.61
C GLY A 69 -9.14 -1.95 13.59
N VAL A 70 -10.37 -2.46 13.43
CA VAL A 70 -11.40 -1.83 12.59
C VAL A 70 -11.77 -0.45 13.14
N LEU A 71 -11.99 -0.34 14.45
CA LEU A 71 -12.32 0.92 15.11
C LEU A 71 -11.17 1.93 14.99
N LEU A 72 -9.93 1.49 15.24
CA LEU A 72 -8.74 2.33 15.08
C LEU A 72 -8.63 2.86 13.64
N GLY A 73 -8.72 1.98 12.64
CA GLY A 73 -8.63 2.39 11.23
C GLY A 73 -9.74 3.36 10.83
N SER A 74 -10.96 3.14 11.32
CA SER A 74 -12.09 4.05 11.10
C SER A 74 -11.88 5.41 11.76
N ALA A 75 -11.43 5.45 13.01
CA ALA A 75 -11.13 6.69 13.71
C ALA A 75 -10.00 7.48 13.05
N VAL A 76 -8.91 6.81 12.67
CA VAL A 76 -7.80 7.41 11.92
C VAL A 76 -8.29 7.96 10.58
N SER A 77 -9.17 7.23 9.87
CA SER A 77 -9.75 7.68 8.61
C SER A 77 -10.54 8.99 8.80
N VAL A 78 -11.41 9.05 9.79
CA VAL A 78 -12.20 10.27 10.07
C VAL A 78 -11.28 11.47 10.32
N VAL A 79 -10.29 11.32 11.19
CA VAL A 79 -9.38 12.44 11.55
C VAL A 79 -8.54 12.87 10.33
N ILE A 80 -7.82 11.94 9.72
CA ILE A 80 -6.85 12.27 8.65
C ILE A 80 -7.56 12.77 7.39
N LEU A 81 -8.66 12.13 7.00
CA LEU A 81 -9.37 12.53 5.78
C LEU A 81 -10.15 13.82 5.96
N SER A 82 -10.66 14.11 7.16
CA SER A 82 -11.25 15.42 7.47
C SER A 82 -10.20 16.53 7.35
N LEU A 83 -9.00 16.32 7.93
CA LEU A 83 -7.89 17.26 7.77
C LEU A 83 -7.48 17.44 6.32
N TYR A 84 -7.40 16.33 5.54
CA TYR A 84 -7.10 16.41 4.12
C TYR A 84 -8.11 17.27 3.36
N VAL A 85 -9.42 17.07 3.55
CA VAL A 85 -10.48 17.83 2.89
C VAL A 85 -10.39 19.33 3.25
N ILE A 86 -10.10 19.65 4.52
CA ILE A 86 -9.94 21.05 4.97
C ILE A 86 -8.70 21.67 4.31
N ILE A 87 -7.56 20.97 4.27
CA ILE A 87 -6.31 21.50 3.71
C ILE A 87 -6.39 21.68 2.19
N VAL A 88 -7.02 20.74 1.49
CA VAL A 88 -7.15 20.79 0.03
C VAL A 88 -8.14 21.85 -0.42
N ASP A 89 -9.07 22.25 0.47
CA ASP A 89 -10.11 23.28 0.23
C ASP A 89 -10.89 23.05 -1.08
N LYS A 90 -11.21 21.78 -1.35
CA LYS A 90 -12.00 21.38 -2.52
C LYS A 90 -13.32 20.73 -2.06
N PRO A 91 -14.43 21.06 -2.71
CA PRO A 91 -15.71 20.43 -2.37
C PRO A 91 -15.70 18.95 -2.70
N LEU A 92 -16.33 18.14 -1.83
CA LEU A 92 -16.58 16.74 -2.09
C LEU A 92 -17.65 16.58 -3.18
N GLN A 93 -17.26 16.11 -4.34
CA GLN A 93 -18.14 15.85 -5.49
C GLN A 93 -18.54 14.37 -5.50
N LEU A 94 -19.54 14.01 -4.70
CA LEU A 94 -19.99 12.62 -4.56
C LEU A 94 -20.46 12.00 -5.91
N GLY A 95 -20.89 12.82 -6.85
CA GLY A 95 -21.23 12.36 -8.20
C GLY A 95 -20.07 11.74 -9.00
N ARG A 96 -18.83 11.93 -8.55
CA ARG A 96 -17.65 11.25 -9.13
C ARG A 96 -17.47 9.82 -8.62
N VAL A 97 -18.15 9.47 -7.52
CA VAL A 97 -18.01 8.17 -6.87
C VAL A 97 -19.11 7.25 -7.35
N SER A 98 -18.81 6.39 -8.32
CA SER A 98 -19.74 5.36 -8.79
C SER A 98 -19.66 4.08 -7.95
N TYR A 99 -20.71 3.27 -7.99
CA TYR A 99 -20.69 1.94 -7.34
C TYR A 99 -19.56 1.04 -7.87
N SER A 100 -19.28 1.10 -9.17
CA SER A 100 -18.17 0.35 -9.77
C SER A 100 -16.82 0.81 -9.22
N LEU A 101 -16.62 2.11 -9.02
CA LEU A 101 -15.41 2.65 -8.40
C LEU A 101 -15.24 2.16 -6.96
N ILE A 102 -16.32 2.13 -6.17
CA ILE A 102 -16.30 1.62 -4.79
C ILE A 102 -15.82 0.16 -4.75
N ILE A 103 -16.42 -0.70 -5.58
CA ILE A 103 -16.05 -2.12 -5.66
C ILE A 103 -14.60 -2.28 -6.13
N LEU A 104 -14.20 -1.54 -7.14
CA LEU A 104 -12.85 -1.56 -7.69
C LEU A 104 -11.82 -1.11 -6.63
N GLN A 105 -12.04 0.02 -5.98
CA GLN A 105 -11.11 0.56 -4.99
C GLN A 105 -10.97 -0.34 -3.75
N LEU A 106 -12.05 -0.99 -3.33
CA LEU A 106 -11.99 -1.89 -2.18
C LEU A 106 -11.31 -3.21 -2.54
N PHE A 107 -11.81 -3.92 -3.55
CA PHE A 107 -11.42 -5.31 -3.80
C PHE A 107 -10.23 -5.48 -4.76
N LEU A 108 -10.03 -4.54 -5.68
CA LEU A 108 -8.95 -4.64 -6.67
C LEU A 108 -7.77 -3.69 -6.40
N VAL A 109 -7.92 -2.78 -5.41
CA VAL A 109 -6.82 -1.88 -5.02
C VAL A 109 -6.49 -2.08 -3.55
N ALA A 110 -7.34 -1.64 -2.62
CA ALA A 110 -6.99 -1.60 -1.20
C ALA A 110 -6.68 -3.00 -0.62
N VAL A 111 -7.52 -4.00 -0.86
CA VAL A 111 -7.29 -5.35 -0.32
C VAL A 111 -5.99 -5.96 -0.84
N PRO A 112 -5.72 -6.05 -2.15
CA PRO A 112 -4.48 -6.64 -2.67
C PRO A 112 -3.22 -5.90 -2.21
N GLU A 113 -3.24 -4.57 -2.20
CA GLU A 113 -2.10 -3.77 -1.79
C GLU A 113 -1.80 -3.93 -0.30
N GLU A 114 -2.81 -3.94 0.58
CA GLU A 114 -2.59 -4.14 2.02
C GLU A 114 -2.12 -5.57 2.33
N VAL A 115 -2.63 -6.58 1.64
CA VAL A 115 -2.16 -7.97 1.76
C VAL A 115 -0.69 -8.06 1.38
N PHE A 116 -0.28 -7.42 0.28
CA PHE A 116 1.10 -7.44 -0.19
C PHE A 116 2.03 -6.60 0.69
N PHE A 117 1.70 -5.32 0.90
CA PHE A 117 2.63 -4.41 1.58
C PHE A 117 2.68 -4.62 3.09
N ARG A 118 1.53 -4.81 3.77
CA ARG A 118 1.50 -4.97 5.22
C ARG A 118 1.53 -6.43 5.64
N GLY A 119 0.65 -7.25 5.08
CA GLY A 119 0.56 -8.67 5.42
C GLY A 119 1.78 -9.49 5.02
N TYR A 120 2.56 -9.03 4.02
CA TYR A 120 3.74 -9.75 3.55
C TYR A 120 5.05 -8.96 3.71
N ILE A 121 5.21 -7.81 3.04
CA ILE A 121 6.49 -7.09 3.03
C ILE A 121 6.82 -6.54 4.42
N GLN A 122 5.88 -5.84 5.08
CA GLN A 122 6.10 -5.26 6.40
C GLN A 122 6.37 -6.33 7.46
N GLU A 123 5.65 -7.46 7.42
CA GLU A 123 5.90 -8.59 8.32
C GLU A 123 7.33 -9.16 8.19
N LYS A 124 7.95 -9.04 7.03
CA LYS A 124 9.33 -9.50 6.79
C LYS A 124 10.38 -8.44 7.13
N ILE A 125 10.09 -7.16 6.90
CA ILE A 125 11.03 -6.08 7.18
C ILE A 125 10.98 -5.69 8.67
N GLY A 126 9.80 -5.60 9.25
CA GLY A 126 9.56 -5.27 10.67
C GLY A 126 8.41 -4.30 10.86
N ASN A 127 7.85 -4.33 12.08
CA ASN A 127 6.74 -3.48 12.52
C ASN A 127 7.22 -2.30 13.40
N ASP A 128 8.53 -2.07 13.49
CA ASP A 128 9.12 -0.90 14.13
C ASP A 128 9.10 0.33 13.20
N LEU A 129 9.51 1.49 13.72
CA LEU A 129 9.56 2.73 12.96
C LEU A 129 10.34 2.59 11.64
N ARG A 130 11.48 1.89 11.67
CA ARG A 130 12.32 1.71 10.48
C ARG A 130 11.62 0.83 9.44
N GLY A 131 10.98 -0.24 9.89
CA GLY A 131 10.21 -1.13 9.02
C GLY A 131 9.04 -0.40 8.36
N VAL A 132 8.24 0.35 9.14
CA VAL A 132 7.13 1.15 8.62
C VAL A 132 7.62 2.17 7.58
N LEU A 133 8.67 2.94 7.87
CA LEU A 133 9.22 3.93 6.93
C LEU A 133 9.76 3.28 5.66
N THR A 134 10.46 2.14 5.80
CA THR A 134 10.99 1.40 4.64
C THR A 134 9.87 0.90 3.72
N VAL A 135 8.84 0.29 4.29
CA VAL A 135 7.70 -0.21 3.49
C VAL A 135 6.91 0.94 2.86
N SER A 136 6.76 2.05 3.58
CA SER A 136 6.11 3.25 3.03
C SER A 136 6.90 3.85 1.86
N LEU A 137 8.23 3.84 1.94
CA LEU A 137 9.08 4.24 0.83
C LEU A 137 8.94 3.30 -0.37
N LEU A 138 8.96 1.98 -0.14
CA LEU A 138 8.73 0.99 -1.20
C LEU A 138 7.36 1.20 -1.86
N PHE A 139 6.30 1.45 -1.07
CA PHE A 139 4.97 1.74 -1.57
C PHE A 139 4.98 2.96 -2.51
N ALA A 140 5.57 4.07 -2.08
CA ALA A 140 5.66 5.31 -2.87
C ALA A 140 6.52 5.12 -4.14
N VAL A 141 7.67 4.43 -4.02
CA VAL A 141 8.52 4.11 -5.17
C VAL A 141 7.81 3.21 -6.17
N GLY A 142 7.06 2.22 -5.70
CA GLY A 142 6.22 1.37 -6.56
C GLY A 142 5.22 2.20 -7.37
N HIS A 143 4.49 3.10 -6.72
CA HIS A 143 3.54 4.02 -7.37
C HIS A 143 4.25 4.96 -8.36
N PHE A 144 5.40 5.49 -7.99
CA PHE A 144 6.21 6.32 -8.88
C PHE A 144 6.62 5.56 -10.14
N VAL A 145 7.22 4.39 -9.99
CA VAL A 145 7.70 3.60 -11.15
C VAL A 145 6.54 3.18 -12.04
N THR A 146 5.48 2.62 -11.47
CA THR A 146 4.33 2.16 -12.25
C THR A 146 3.56 3.31 -12.90
N GLY A 147 3.45 4.47 -12.25
CA GLY A 147 2.77 5.64 -12.77
C GLY A 147 3.58 6.38 -13.83
N CYS A 148 4.86 6.64 -13.55
CA CYS A 148 5.72 7.46 -14.40
C CYS A 148 6.28 6.66 -15.58
N VAL A 149 6.84 5.48 -15.33
CA VAL A 149 7.46 4.65 -16.37
C VAL A 149 6.40 3.85 -17.14
N GLY A 150 5.51 3.18 -16.42
CA GLY A 150 4.45 2.36 -17.03
C GLY A 150 3.31 3.18 -17.60
N GLY A 151 2.82 4.18 -16.86
CA GLY A 151 1.66 5.00 -17.21
C GLY A 151 1.96 6.24 -18.05
N GLY A 152 3.24 6.60 -18.21
CA GLY A 152 3.63 7.77 -18.98
C GLY A 152 3.23 9.11 -18.31
N LEU A 153 2.99 9.13 -17.00
CA LEU A 153 2.77 10.37 -16.28
C LEU A 153 4.00 11.26 -16.41
N GLY A 154 3.80 12.55 -16.64
CA GLY A 154 4.90 13.50 -16.77
C GLY A 154 4.87 14.60 -15.70
N GLY A 155 6.02 15.24 -15.50
CA GLY A 155 6.16 16.44 -14.70
C GLY A 155 5.60 16.33 -13.27
N ALA A 156 4.78 17.30 -12.88
CA ALA A 156 4.20 17.39 -11.54
C ALA A 156 3.32 16.20 -11.16
N SER A 157 2.57 15.62 -12.12
CA SER A 157 1.73 14.45 -11.86
C SER A 157 2.54 13.21 -11.49
N CYS A 158 3.72 13.06 -12.06
CA CYS A 158 4.66 12.01 -11.69
C CYS A 158 5.14 12.19 -10.25
N ALA A 159 5.60 13.39 -9.89
CA ALA A 159 6.09 13.67 -8.53
C ALA A 159 5.00 13.48 -7.46
N LYS A 160 3.75 13.77 -7.78
CA LYS A 160 2.61 13.57 -6.86
C LYS A 160 2.42 12.11 -6.43
N THR A 161 2.82 11.13 -7.25
CA THR A 161 2.75 9.72 -6.86
C THR A 161 3.61 9.40 -5.64
N LEU A 162 4.66 10.16 -5.38
CA LEU A 162 5.48 10.00 -4.17
C LEU A 162 4.76 10.45 -2.89
N LEU A 163 3.71 11.27 -3.00
CA LEU A 163 2.91 11.67 -1.84
C LEU A 163 2.16 10.50 -1.20
N THR A 164 2.02 9.37 -1.89
CA THR A 164 1.49 8.12 -1.33
C THR A 164 2.33 7.60 -0.16
N PHE A 165 3.56 8.11 0.02
CA PHE A 165 4.40 7.84 1.18
C PHE A 165 3.69 8.19 2.50
N PHE A 166 3.03 9.34 2.58
CA PHE A 166 2.40 9.81 3.81
C PHE A 166 1.22 8.95 4.28
N PRO A 167 0.19 8.67 3.46
CA PRO A 167 -0.86 7.75 3.86
C PRO A 167 -0.31 6.34 4.13
N SER A 168 0.74 5.92 3.44
CA SER A 168 1.39 4.64 3.68
C SER A 168 2.02 4.53 5.08
N ILE A 169 2.59 5.63 5.62
CA ILE A 169 3.05 5.66 7.02
C ILE A 169 1.88 5.42 7.98
N VAL A 170 0.77 6.12 7.76
CA VAL A 170 -0.44 5.96 8.59
C VAL A 170 -0.89 4.50 8.59
N MET A 171 -0.99 3.88 7.42
CA MET A 171 -1.34 2.47 7.27
C MET A 171 -0.33 1.55 7.98
N GLY A 172 0.97 1.81 7.80
CA GLY A 172 2.03 1.03 8.45
C GLY A 172 1.94 1.04 9.97
N TYR A 173 1.68 2.19 10.57
CA TYR A 173 1.49 2.32 12.03
C TYR A 173 0.17 1.71 12.50
N THR A 174 -0.90 1.91 11.77
CA THR A 174 -2.20 1.29 12.08
C THR A 174 -2.07 -0.23 12.12
N TYR A 175 -1.36 -0.80 11.14
CA TYR A 175 -1.08 -2.23 11.11
C TYR A 175 -0.19 -2.68 12.28
N ALA A 176 0.93 -2.00 12.50
CA ALA A 176 1.87 -2.33 13.58
C ALA A 176 1.19 -2.30 14.96
N THR A 177 0.21 -1.41 15.16
CA THR A 177 -0.51 -1.26 16.42
C THR A 177 -1.64 -2.26 16.59
N SER A 178 -2.41 -2.52 15.53
CA SER A 178 -3.62 -3.34 15.59
C SER A 178 -3.40 -4.81 15.27
N GLY A 179 -2.34 -5.15 14.53
CA GLY A 179 -2.06 -6.50 14.05
C GLY A 179 -3.07 -7.03 13.03
N THR A 180 -3.97 -6.19 12.50
CA THR A 180 -4.96 -6.58 11.49
C THR A 180 -4.89 -5.67 10.26
N LEU A 181 -5.14 -6.25 9.07
CA LEU A 181 -5.18 -5.53 7.81
C LEU A 181 -6.46 -4.71 7.64
N TRP A 182 -7.54 -5.04 8.36
CA TRP A 182 -8.85 -4.46 8.10
C TRP A 182 -8.93 -2.96 8.41
N GLY A 183 -8.25 -2.50 9.46
CA GLY A 183 -8.14 -1.07 9.74
C GLY A 183 -7.46 -0.30 8.61
N ASN A 184 -6.40 -0.88 8.05
CA ASN A 184 -5.66 -0.30 6.93
C ASN A 184 -6.46 -0.31 5.63
N ILE A 185 -7.13 -1.45 5.35
CA ILE A 185 -8.00 -1.57 4.17
C ILE A 185 -9.09 -0.50 4.19
N ILE A 186 -9.70 -0.24 5.36
CA ILE A 186 -10.70 0.82 5.52
C ILE A 186 -10.08 2.18 5.24
N PHE A 187 -8.95 2.51 5.88
CA PHE A 187 -8.29 3.80 5.68
C PHE A 187 -7.85 3.99 4.23
N HIS A 188 -7.23 2.99 3.62
CA HIS A 188 -6.76 3.02 2.25
C HIS A 188 -7.93 3.24 1.26
N PHE A 189 -8.96 2.42 1.39
CA PHE A 189 -10.16 2.51 0.59
C PHE A 189 -10.80 3.91 0.68
N LEU A 190 -11.04 4.41 1.91
CA LEU A 190 -11.63 5.72 2.12
C LEU A 190 -10.73 6.85 1.60
N SER A 191 -9.41 6.73 1.72
CA SER A 191 -8.45 7.69 1.17
C SER A 191 -8.60 7.82 -0.35
N ASN A 192 -8.70 6.69 -1.04
CA ASN A 192 -8.88 6.67 -2.49
C ASN A 192 -10.25 7.27 -2.90
N ILE A 193 -11.32 6.96 -2.17
CA ILE A 193 -12.64 7.52 -2.44
C ILE A 193 -12.66 9.04 -2.22
N VAL A 194 -12.06 9.52 -1.13
CA VAL A 194 -12.00 10.98 -0.85
C VAL A 194 -11.13 11.67 -1.89
N TYR A 195 -10.01 11.08 -2.30
CA TYR A 195 -9.15 11.61 -3.36
C TYR A 195 -9.92 11.78 -4.67
N GLU A 196 -10.68 10.78 -5.10
CA GLU A 196 -11.53 10.85 -6.30
C GLU A 196 -12.66 11.88 -6.14
N ALA A 197 -13.32 11.92 -4.97
CA ALA A 197 -14.39 12.86 -4.70
C ALA A 197 -13.94 14.33 -4.69
N THR A 198 -12.66 14.60 -4.34
CA THR A 198 -12.07 15.95 -4.41
C THR A 198 -11.49 16.29 -5.78
N GLY A 199 -11.46 15.35 -6.71
CA GLY A 199 -10.88 15.52 -8.05
C GLY A 199 -9.36 15.42 -8.09
N GLY A 200 -8.79 14.81 -7.08
CA GLY A 200 -7.35 14.68 -6.93
C GLY A 200 -6.63 16.00 -6.58
N LEU A 201 -5.33 15.90 -6.38
CA LEU A 201 -4.45 17.06 -6.18
C LEU A 201 -3.97 17.66 -7.52
#